data_545020cd8dc2f67446bbbca34cf08cbb
#
_entry.id   545020cd8dc2f67446bbbca34cf08cbb
#
_cell.length_a   1.000
_cell.length_b   1.000
_cell.length_c   1.000
_cell.angle_alpha   90.00
_cell.angle_beta   90.00
_cell.angle_gamma   90.00
#
_symmetry.space_group_name_H-M   'P 1'
#
loop_
_entity.id
_entity.type
_entity.pdbx_description
1 polymer ?
#
loop_
_entity_poly.entity_id
_entity_poly.type
_entity_poly.pdbx_seq_one_letter_code
_entity_poly.pdbx_strand_id
1 'polypeptide(L)'
;MRQIGILSSTHLLSKYQLIFFFSGRGLGITGGTLDKLESIPNFNVILTSNQIIQALDQIGCVIAGQTGKIAPADKLIYACRDNTNTVGNLSLQTSSILSKKAAESLHALVLDVKYGRGCYQPTLEYAEKVANSLVNVASR
;
A
#
# COMPACT_ATOMS: atom_id res chain seq x y z
N MET A 1 0.45 7.88 -17.99
CA MET A 1 0.48 7.34 -16.63
C MET A 1 1.91 6.88 -16.37
N ARG A 2 2.69 7.60 -15.59
CA ARG A 2 4.06 7.20 -15.24
C ARG A 2 4.03 6.55 -13.85
N GLN A 3 4.59 5.39 -13.74
CA GLN A 3 4.64 4.61 -12.51
C GLN A 3 6.09 4.58 -12.04
N ILE A 4 6.34 5.06 -10.83
CA ILE A 4 7.61 4.87 -10.14
C ILE A 4 7.35 3.85 -9.03
N GLY A 5 8.05 2.74 -9.10
CA GLY A 5 7.90 1.66 -8.14
C GLY A 5 8.43 2.05 -6.75
N ILE A 6 7.70 1.69 -5.73
CA ILE A 6 8.15 1.78 -4.33
C ILE A 6 9.05 0.57 -4.08
N LEU A 7 10.35 0.80 -3.94
CA LEU A 7 11.26 -0.20 -3.40
C LEU A 7 11.27 -0.08 -1.88
N SER A 8 10.60 -1.00 -1.23
CA SER A 8 10.69 -1.19 0.21
C SER A 8 11.91 -2.06 0.49
N SER A 9 12.99 -1.48 0.98
CA SER A 9 14.14 -2.25 1.43
C SER A 9 14.03 -2.52 2.92
N THR A 10 13.64 -3.71 3.30
CA THR A 10 13.78 -4.22 4.65
C THR A 10 15.06 -5.05 4.74
N HIS A 11 15.94 -4.64 5.67
CA HIS A 11 17.11 -5.33 6.19
C HIS A 11 18.18 -5.88 5.21
N LEU A 12 19.25 -5.11 5.12
CA LEU A 12 20.61 -5.57 4.77
C LEU A 12 21.17 -6.48 5.89
N LEU A 13 20.78 -7.75 5.94
CA LEU A 13 21.48 -8.76 6.76
C LEU A 13 21.42 -10.17 6.17
N SER A 14 21.18 -10.33 4.89
CA SER A 14 21.45 -11.61 4.23
C SER A 14 21.83 -11.40 2.77
N LYS A 15 22.48 -12.41 2.20
CA LYS A 15 22.96 -12.50 0.82
C LYS A 15 21.84 -12.39 -0.25
N TYR A 16 20.57 -12.21 0.21
CA TYR A 16 19.36 -12.10 -0.60
C TYR A 16 18.52 -10.94 -0.09
N GLN A 17 18.18 -9.99 -0.95
CA GLN A 17 17.18 -8.96 -0.65
C GLN A 17 15.79 -9.61 -0.63
N LEU A 18 15.17 -9.68 0.56
CA LEU A 18 13.78 -10.11 0.68
C LEU A 18 12.86 -8.91 0.46
N ILE A 19 11.91 -9.03 -0.45
CA ILE A 19 10.96 -7.98 -0.77
C ILE A 19 9.58 -8.38 -0.27
N PHE A 20 9.13 -7.74 0.79
CA PHE A 20 7.75 -7.84 1.26
C PHE A 20 6.99 -6.57 0.90
N PHE A 21 5.89 -6.71 0.16
CA PHE A 21 5.04 -5.61 -0.23
C PHE A 21 3.62 -5.81 0.32
N PHE A 22 3.20 -4.87 1.17
CA PHE A 22 1.86 -4.86 1.74
C PHE A 22 0.98 -3.84 1.01
N SER A 23 -0.13 -4.28 0.44
CA SER A 23 -1.01 -3.45 -0.37
C SER A 23 -2.47 -3.59 0.02
N GLY A 24 -3.28 -2.61 -0.40
CA GLY A 24 -4.73 -2.62 -0.26
C GLY A 24 -5.45 -2.88 -1.59
N ARG A 25 -6.75 -3.16 -1.49
CA ARG A 25 -7.66 -3.17 -2.64
C ARG A 25 -7.96 -1.75 -3.10
N GLY A 26 -8.52 -1.61 -4.30
CA GLY A 26 -9.09 -0.35 -4.75
C GLY A 26 -10.28 0.07 -3.88
N LEU A 27 -10.53 1.37 -3.82
CA LEU A 27 -11.70 1.97 -3.18
C LEU A 27 -12.48 2.77 -4.21
N GLY A 28 -13.81 2.77 -4.09
CA GLY A 28 -14.69 3.46 -5.04
C GLY A 28 -14.52 2.92 -6.46
N ILE A 29 -14.31 3.82 -7.41
CA ILE A 29 -14.22 3.51 -8.85
C ILE A 29 -12.83 3.05 -9.31
N THR A 30 -11.82 3.01 -8.43
CA THR A 30 -10.45 2.66 -8.79
C THR A 30 -10.15 1.20 -8.48
N GLY A 31 -9.41 0.52 -9.37
CA GLY A 31 -8.81 -0.78 -9.09
C GLY A 31 -7.50 -0.64 -8.33
N GLY A 32 -7.34 -1.37 -7.22
CA GLY A 32 -6.11 -1.44 -6.46
C GLY A 32 -5.10 -2.44 -7.03
N THR A 33 -3.91 -2.44 -6.46
CA THR A 33 -2.85 -3.38 -6.87
C THR A 33 -3.28 -4.83 -6.68
N LEU A 34 -3.93 -5.15 -5.56
CA LEU A 34 -4.39 -6.51 -5.27
C LEU A 34 -5.45 -6.97 -6.27
N ASP A 35 -6.41 -6.10 -6.61
CA ASP A 35 -7.48 -6.42 -7.56
C ASP A 35 -6.91 -6.74 -8.94
N LYS A 36 -5.86 -6.02 -9.36
CA LYS A 36 -5.17 -6.28 -10.63
C LYS A 36 -4.41 -7.60 -10.62
N LEU A 37 -3.77 -7.95 -9.51
CA LEU A 37 -3.03 -9.20 -9.37
C LEU A 37 -3.97 -10.41 -9.34
N GLU A 38 -5.14 -10.28 -8.73
CA GLU A 38 -6.17 -11.33 -8.71
C GLU A 38 -6.76 -11.62 -10.11
N SER A 39 -6.55 -10.74 -11.11
CA SER A 39 -6.89 -11.04 -12.50
C SER A 39 -5.99 -12.10 -13.13
N ILE A 40 -4.85 -12.40 -12.52
CA ILE A 40 -3.96 -13.48 -12.93
C ILE A 40 -4.55 -14.80 -12.39
N PRO A 41 -4.81 -15.80 -13.23
CA PRO A 41 -5.36 -17.07 -12.77
C PRO A 41 -4.53 -17.69 -11.63
N ASN A 42 -5.22 -18.10 -10.56
CA ASN A 42 -4.64 -18.72 -9.36
C ASN A 42 -3.72 -17.79 -8.52
N PHE A 43 -3.64 -16.49 -8.80
CA PHE A 43 -2.91 -15.57 -7.95
C PHE A 43 -3.72 -15.24 -6.69
N ASN A 44 -3.20 -15.61 -5.51
CA ASN A 44 -3.85 -15.34 -4.22
C ASN A 44 -3.14 -14.24 -3.47
N VAL A 45 -3.84 -13.15 -3.15
CA VAL A 45 -3.33 -12.01 -2.37
C VAL A 45 -3.65 -12.10 -0.88
N ILE A 46 -4.55 -13.03 -0.48
CA ILE A 46 -4.93 -13.25 0.91
C ILE A 46 -4.09 -14.41 1.46
N LEU A 47 -2.94 -14.09 1.97
CA LEU A 47 -1.96 -15.05 2.46
C LEU A 47 -1.96 -15.16 3.99
N THR A 48 -1.71 -16.35 4.49
CA THR A 48 -1.37 -16.57 5.90
C THR A 48 0.08 -16.20 6.16
N SER A 49 0.44 -15.96 7.44
CA SER A 49 1.83 -15.65 7.83
C SER A 49 2.81 -16.75 7.36
N ASN A 50 2.41 -18.03 7.46
CA ASN A 50 3.25 -19.13 7.01
C ASN A 50 3.48 -19.12 5.49
N GLN A 51 2.44 -18.81 4.70
CA GLN A 51 2.55 -18.69 3.26
C GLN A 51 3.44 -17.50 2.85
N ILE A 52 3.39 -16.39 3.59
CA ILE A 52 4.26 -15.24 3.37
C ILE A 52 5.72 -15.63 3.62
N ILE A 53 6.01 -16.28 4.76
CA ILE A 53 7.36 -16.76 5.09
C ILE A 53 7.87 -17.73 4.03
N GLN A 54 7.05 -18.71 3.66
CA GLN A 54 7.39 -19.69 2.64
C GLN A 54 7.70 -19.05 1.28
N ALA A 55 6.90 -18.07 0.86
CA ALA A 55 7.14 -17.35 -0.39
C ALA A 55 8.45 -16.53 -0.34
N LEU A 56 8.73 -15.88 0.78
CA LEU A 56 9.99 -15.16 0.97
C LEU A 56 11.20 -16.10 0.93
N ASP A 57 11.11 -17.26 1.57
CA ASP A 57 12.20 -18.25 1.60
C ASP A 57 12.44 -18.87 0.21
N GLN A 58 11.39 -19.12 -0.56
CA GLN A 58 11.49 -19.81 -1.86
C GLN A 58 11.78 -18.86 -3.03
N ILE A 59 11.17 -17.66 -3.00
CA ILE A 59 11.13 -16.75 -4.15
C ILE A 59 11.90 -15.44 -3.85
N GLY A 60 12.02 -15.07 -2.57
CA GLY A 60 12.63 -13.81 -2.13
C GLY A 60 11.70 -12.60 -2.17
N CYS A 61 10.47 -12.75 -2.68
CA CYS A 61 9.50 -11.66 -2.70
C CYS A 61 8.06 -12.14 -2.51
N VAL A 62 7.21 -11.27 -1.94
CA VAL A 62 5.78 -11.54 -1.78
C VAL A 62 4.97 -10.25 -1.77
N ILE A 63 3.77 -10.29 -2.35
CA ILE A 63 2.75 -9.24 -2.26
C ILE A 63 1.53 -9.81 -1.55
N ALA A 64 1.09 -9.16 -0.47
CA ALA A 64 -0.03 -9.61 0.33
C ALA A 64 -0.96 -8.45 0.72
N GLY A 65 -2.21 -8.78 1.01
CA GLY A 65 -3.24 -7.85 1.50
C GLY A 65 -3.53 -8.00 2.99
N GLN A 66 -4.33 -7.06 3.51
CA GLN A 66 -4.80 -7.11 4.90
C GLN A 66 -5.67 -8.35 5.13
N THR A 67 -5.47 -8.97 6.28
CA THR A 67 -6.31 -10.09 6.75
C THR A 67 -6.81 -9.81 8.16
N GLY A 68 -7.69 -10.66 8.67
CA GLY A 68 -8.13 -10.57 10.08
C GLY A 68 -7.03 -10.84 11.10
N LYS A 69 -5.88 -11.40 10.67
CA LYS A 69 -4.69 -11.66 11.50
C LYS A 69 -3.53 -10.73 11.19
N ILE A 70 -3.52 -10.15 9.98
CA ILE A 70 -2.48 -9.22 9.52
C ILE A 70 -3.13 -7.86 9.30
N ALA A 71 -2.79 -6.88 10.12
CA ALA A 71 -3.34 -5.53 10.13
C ALA A 71 -4.90 -5.49 10.23
N PRO A 72 -5.51 -6.12 11.26
CA PRO A 72 -6.97 -6.21 11.37
C PRO A 72 -7.64 -4.84 11.51
N ALA A 73 -7.03 -3.90 12.20
CA ALA A 73 -7.55 -2.55 12.35
C ALA A 73 -7.58 -1.80 11.01
N ASP A 74 -6.51 -1.85 10.22
CA ASP A 74 -6.44 -1.24 8.90
C ASP A 74 -7.48 -1.87 7.95
N LYS A 75 -7.69 -3.17 8.01
CA LYS A 75 -8.75 -3.85 7.24
C LYS A 75 -10.13 -3.27 7.53
N LEU A 76 -10.48 -3.06 8.80
CA LEU A 76 -11.77 -2.52 9.21
C LEU A 76 -11.91 -1.05 8.81
N ILE A 77 -10.91 -0.22 9.12
CA ILE A 77 -10.90 1.20 8.79
C ILE A 77 -10.98 1.40 7.27
N TYR A 78 -10.24 0.59 6.51
CA TYR A 78 -10.24 0.67 5.06
C TYR A 78 -11.61 0.35 4.45
N ALA A 79 -12.30 -0.69 4.95
CA ALA A 79 -13.66 -1.02 4.54
C ALA A 79 -14.67 0.08 4.92
N CYS A 80 -14.53 0.70 6.10
CA CYS A 80 -15.40 1.81 6.51
C CYS A 80 -15.30 3.02 5.58
N ARG A 81 -14.14 3.31 5.02
CA ARG A 81 -13.95 4.47 4.12
C ARG A 81 -14.81 4.39 2.86
N ASP A 82 -14.98 3.20 2.31
CA ASP A 82 -15.82 2.97 1.14
C ASP A 82 -17.31 3.19 1.49
N ASN A 83 -17.76 2.59 2.60
CA ASN A 83 -19.13 2.70 3.08
C ASN A 83 -19.54 4.12 3.53
N THR A 84 -18.59 4.90 4.02
CA THR A 84 -18.84 6.27 4.53
C THR A 84 -18.55 7.35 3.49
N ASN A 85 -18.16 6.97 2.27
CA ASN A 85 -17.74 7.89 1.21
C ASN A 85 -16.62 8.85 1.64
N THR A 86 -15.70 8.39 2.49
CA THR A 86 -14.56 9.17 3.00
C THR A 86 -13.23 8.82 2.33
N VAL A 87 -13.29 8.16 1.17
CA VAL A 87 -12.12 7.74 0.40
C VAL A 87 -11.22 8.92 0.05
N GLY A 88 -11.81 10.08 -0.32
CA GLY A 88 -11.11 11.30 -0.67
C GLY A 88 -10.59 12.12 0.54
N ASN A 89 -10.84 11.71 1.77
CA ASN A 89 -10.41 12.47 2.95
C ASN A 89 -8.88 12.44 3.09
N LEU A 90 -8.25 13.61 3.09
CA LEU A 90 -6.79 13.78 3.09
C LEU A 90 -6.12 13.11 4.30
N SER A 91 -6.66 13.32 5.49
CA SER A 91 -6.08 12.76 6.72
C SER A 91 -6.15 11.23 6.74
N LEU A 92 -7.27 10.66 6.28
CA LEU A 92 -7.44 9.22 6.20
C LEU A 92 -6.57 8.58 5.12
N GLN A 93 -6.35 9.28 3.99
CA GLN A 93 -5.40 8.84 2.98
C GLN A 93 -3.97 8.80 3.55
N THR A 94 -3.53 9.90 4.15
CA THR A 94 -2.20 10.05 4.75
C THR A 94 -1.96 8.97 5.82
N SER A 95 -2.89 8.81 6.76
CA SER A 95 -2.82 7.82 7.83
C SER A 95 -2.75 6.38 7.29
N SER A 96 -3.62 6.03 6.34
CA SER A 96 -3.64 4.68 5.76
C SER A 96 -2.35 4.33 5.00
N ILE A 97 -1.75 5.29 4.30
CA ILE A 97 -0.50 5.06 3.57
C ILE A 97 0.66 4.92 4.56
N LEU A 98 0.84 5.90 5.45
CA LEU A 98 2.01 5.97 6.30
C LEU A 98 2.01 4.92 7.42
N SER A 99 0.86 4.53 7.96
CA SER A 99 0.80 3.47 8.98
C SER A 99 1.35 2.14 8.47
N LYS A 100 1.06 1.78 7.23
CA LYS A 100 1.62 0.57 6.60
C LYS A 100 3.14 0.69 6.41
N LYS A 101 3.59 1.85 5.96
CA LYS A 101 5.02 2.10 5.71
C LYS A 101 5.83 2.20 7.01
N ALA A 102 5.24 2.77 8.05
CA ALA A 102 5.84 2.75 9.38
C ALA A 102 5.99 1.31 9.93
N ALA A 103 5.00 0.45 9.72
CA ALA A 103 5.06 -0.96 10.12
C ALA A 103 6.13 -1.76 9.36
N GLU A 104 6.52 -1.35 8.16
CA GLU A 104 7.59 -1.96 7.37
C GLU A 104 9.00 -1.55 7.82
N SER A 105 9.15 -0.61 8.77
CA SER A 105 10.43 -0.12 9.33
C SER A 105 11.44 0.32 8.25
N LEU A 106 11.00 1.12 7.31
CA LEU A 106 11.79 1.54 6.14
C LEU A 106 12.87 2.56 6.51
N HIS A 107 14.06 2.43 5.91
CA HIS A 107 15.14 3.44 6.02
C HIS A 107 14.90 4.65 5.11
N ALA A 108 14.19 4.44 3.99
CA ALA A 108 13.82 5.50 3.05
C ALA A 108 12.48 5.15 2.40
N LEU A 109 11.69 6.16 2.09
CA LEU A 109 10.38 6.01 1.46
C LEU A 109 10.23 7.00 0.31
N VAL A 110 9.90 6.50 -0.87
CA VAL A 110 9.50 7.30 -2.03
C VAL A 110 8.03 7.05 -2.30
N LEU A 111 7.23 8.10 -2.34
CA LEU A 111 5.81 8.03 -2.64
C LEU A 111 5.51 8.71 -3.98
N ASP A 112 4.84 7.99 -4.86
CA ASP A 112 4.34 8.52 -6.13
C ASP A 112 2.89 9.00 -5.94
N VAL A 113 2.66 10.31 -6.06
CA VAL A 113 1.33 10.92 -5.97
C VAL A 113 0.82 11.21 -7.37
N LYS A 114 -0.13 10.40 -7.82
CA LYS A 114 -0.73 10.51 -9.15
C LYS A 114 -1.88 11.52 -9.17
N TYR A 115 -2.01 12.25 -10.25
CA TYR A 115 -3.14 13.17 -10.46
C TYR A 115 -3.70 13.07 -11.89
N GLY A 116 -4.89 13.63 -12.07
CA GLY A 116 -5.56 13.69 -13.36
C GLY A 116 -6.74 12.72 -13.50
N ARG A 117 -7.20 12.51 -14.73
CA ARG A 117 -8.38 11.67 -15.02
C ARG A 117 -8.15 10.23 -14.53
N GLY A 118 -9.11 9.70 -13.77
CA GLY A 118 -9.06 8.36 -13.20
C GLY A 118 -8.21 8.22 -11.94
N CYS A 119 -7.78 9.34 -11.35
CA CYS A 119 -7.12 9.37 -10.05
C CYS A 119 -8.01 10.02 -8.98
N TYR A 120 -7.75 9.73 -7.70
CA TYR A 120 -8.42 10.43 -6.59
C TYR A 120 -8.03 11.91 -6.49
N GLN A 121 -6.88 12.27 -7.01
CA GLN A 121 -6.39 13.64 -7.09
C GLN A 121 -6.68 14.19 -8.49
N PRO A 122 -7.81 14.90 -8.68
CA PRO A 122 -8.21 15.36 -10.02
C PRO A 122 -7.32 16.46 -10.57
N THR A 123 -6.68 17.25 -9.68
CA THR A 123 -5.86 18.40 -10.03
C THR A 123 -4.46 18.31 -9.41
N LEU A 124 -3.49 19.00 -10.01
CA LEU A 124 -2.13 19.11 -9.47
C LEU A 124 -2.13 19.74 -8.06
N GLU A 125 -2.91 20.79 -7.86
CA GLU A 125 -3.02 21.46 -6.55
C GLU A 125 -3.44 20.49 -5.44
N TYR A 126 -4.42 19.60 -5.71
CA TYR A 126 -4.85 18.61 -4.73
C TYR A 126 -3.75 17.56 -4.49
N ALA A 127 -3.05 17.13 -5.53
CA ALA A 127 -1.93 16.21 -5.41
C ALA A 127 -0.79 16.79 -4.57
N GLU A 128 -0.49 18.09 -4.72
CA GLU A 128 0.48 18.79 -3.89
C GLU A 128 0.06 18.84 -2.41
N LYS A 129 -1.23 19.06 -2.11
CA LYS A 129 -1.76 18.98 -0.74
C LYS A 129 -1.56 17.58 -0.14
N VAL A 130 -1.81 16.53 -0.92
CA VAL A 130 -1.58 15.15 -0.49
C VAL A 130 -0.09 14.89 -0.25
N ALA A 131 0.78 15.29 -1.18
CA ALA A 131 2.23 15.11 -1.06
C ALA A 131 2.78 15.82 0.18
N ASN A 132 2.39 17.07 0.40
CA ASN A 132 2.79 17.85 1.58
C ASN A 132 2.29 17.22 2.88
N SER A 133 1.06 16.70 2.92
CA SER A 133 0.54 15.98 4.07
C SER A 133 1.36 14.74 4.39
N LEU A 134 1.70 13.95 3.37
CA LEU A 134 2.52 12.74 3.51
C LEU A 134 3.92 13.07 4.05
N VAL A 135 4.59 14.07 3.47
CA VAL A 135 5.94 14.48 3.92
C VAL A 135 5.90 14.99 5.35
N ASN A 136 4.95 15.90 5.68
CA ASN A 136 4.85 16.50 7.00
C ASN A 136 4.57 15.48 8.12
N VAL A 137 3.84 14.43 7.84
CA VAL A 137 3.56 13.36 8.82
C VAL A 137 4.69 12.35 8.89
N ALA A 138 5.32 12.01 7.75
CA ALA A 138 6.42 11.05 7.71
C ALA A 138 7.72 11.56 8.36
N SER A 139 7.89 12.89 8.45
CA SER A 139 9.09 13.52 9.04
C SER A 139 9.01 13.74 10.56
N ARG A 140 7.94 13.31 11.22
CA ARG A 140 7.74 13.38 12.68
C ARG A 140 8.13 12.08 13.37
#